data_3a5cae0f0db23a717ceb5ca74f00173d
#
_entry.id   3a5cae0f0db23a717ceb5ca74f00173d
#
_cell.length_a   1.000
_cell.length_b   1.000
_cell.length_c   1.000
_cell.angle_alpha   90.00
_cell.angle_beta   90.00
_cell.angle_gamma   90.00
#
_symmetry.space_group_name_H-M   'P 1'
#
loop_
_entity.id
_entity.type
_entity.pdbx_description
1 polymer ?
#
loop_
_entity_poly.entity_id
_entity_poly.type
_entity_poly.pdbx_seq_one_letter_code
_entity_poly.pdbx_strand_id
1 'polypeptide(L)'
;MNERRSSGIASSDPYVTALRLLARRELSSLQVRERLHRRLFPPDVIDKALARLQEEGALDDRRTAFAYARTAVKLQSRGRFRLIRE
;
A
#
# COMPACT_ATOMS: atom_id res chain seq x y z
N MET A 1 -17.99 -26.03 -4.63
CA MET A 1 -16.72 -26.11 -4.71
C MET A 1 -15.97 -24.92 -4.96
N ASN A 2 -16.35 -24.15 -5.74
CA ASN A 2 -15.61 -23.03 -6.04
C ASN A 2 -15.59 -21.99 -5.07
N GLU A 3 -16.50 -21.96 -4.21
CA GLU A 3 -16.57 -20.88 -3.31
C GLU A 3 -15.48 -20.86 -2.37
N ARG A 4 -15.08 -21.99 -1.86
CA ARG A 4 -14.04 -21.95 -0.97
C ARG A 4 -12.82 -21.64 -1.65
N ARG A 5 -12.75 -22.05 -2.86
CA ARG A 5 -11.69 -21.69 -3.62
C ARG A 5 -11.67 -20.29 -3.85
N SER A 6 -12.77 -19.64 -3.74
CA SER A 6 -12.86 -18.24 -3.94
C SER A 6 -11.94 -17.50 -3.07
N SER A 7 -11.75 -17.94 -1.85
CA SER A 7 -10.85 -17.21 -1.02
C SER A 7 -9.45 -17.34 -1.53
N GLY A 8 -9.07 -18.50 -2.02
CA GLY A 8 -7.79 -18.67 -2.54
C GLY A 8 -7.62 -17.88 -3.81
N ILE A 9 -8.65 -17.82 -4.60
CA ILE A 9 -8.61 -17.07 -5.82
C ILE A 9 -8.43 -15.62 -5.53
N ALA A 10 -9.14 -15.11 -4.56
CA ALA A 10 -9.03 -13.73 -4.20
C ALA A 10 -7.62 -13.44 -3.75
N SER A 11 -6.98 -14.34 -3.08
CA SER A 11 -5.63 -14.12 -2.65
C SER A 11 -4.66 -14.14 -3.80
N SER A 12 -5.04 -14.72 -4.91
CA SER A 12 -4.15 -14.74 -6.05
C SER A 12 -4.41 -13.62 -7.04
N ASP A 13 -5.27 -12.67 -6.71
CA ASP A 13 -5.54 -11.53 -7.56
C ASP A 13 -4.78 -10.34 -6.99
N PRO A 14 -3.80 -9.80 -7.72
CA PRO A 14 -3.01 -8.70 -7.19
C PRO A 14 -3.82 -7.46 -6.93
N TYR A 15 -4.85 -7.20 -7.74
CA TYR A 15 -5.68 -6.03 -7.54
C TYR A 15 -6.44 -6.13 -6.21
N VAL A 16 -7.06 -7.26 -5.96
CA VAL A 16 -7.81 -7.47 -4.73
C VAL A 16 -6.87 -7.46 -3.53
N THR A 17 -5.71 -8.10 -3.67
CA THR A 17 -4.73 -8.12 -2.60
C THR A 17 -4.29 -6.70 -2.27
N ALA A 18 -4.04 -5.89 -3.28
CA ALA A 18 -3.63 -4.52 -3.07
C ALA A 18 -4.72 -3.71 -2.39
N LEU A 19 -5.97 -3.92 -2.78
CA LEU A 19 -7.07 -3.22 -2.13
C LEU A 19 -7.13 -3.54 -0.64
N ARG A 20 -6.90 -4.79 -0.30
CA ARG A 20 -6.90 -5.18 1.10
C ARG A 20 -5.76 -4.53 1.86
N LEU A 21 -4.60 -4.42 1.22
CA LEU A 21 -3.48 -3.76 1.86
C LEU A 21 -3.77 -2.28 2.08
N LEU A 22 -4.34 -1.64 1.07
CA LEU A 22 -4.64 -0.22 1.16
C LEU A 22 -5.77 0.07 2.13
N ALA A 23 -6.64 -0.89 2.37
CA ALA A 23 -7.71 -0.70 3.33
C ALA A 23 -7.18 -0.63 4.76
N ARG A 24 -5.97 -1.14 4.98
CA ARG A 24 -5.41 -1.16 6.31
C ARG A 24 -4.57 0.06 6.60
N ARG A 25 -3.91 0.60 5.60
CA ARG A 25 -3.11 1.79 5.80
C ARG A 25 -2.75 2.39 4.46
N GLU A 26 -2.37 3.65 4.49
CA GLU A 26 -1.97 4.34 3.30
C GLU A 26 -0.60 3.84 2.88
N LEU A 27 -0.47 3.41 1.64
CA LEU A 27 0.78 2.89 1.11
C LEU A 27 1.09 3.56 -0.22
N SER A 28 2.37 3.74 -0.51
CA SER A 28 2.78 4.27 -1.81
C SER A 28 2.76 3.14 -2.83
N SER A 29 2.86 3.51 -4.09
CA SER A 29 2.88 2.50 -5.15
C SER A 29 4.08 1.59 -5.01
N LEU A 30 5.21 2.12 -4.58
CA LEU A 30 6.39 1.30 -4.37
C LEU A 30 6.15 0.29 -3.25
N GLN A 31 5.52 0.71 -2.17
CA GLN A 31 5.24 -0.18 -1.06
C GLN A 31 4.27 -1.29 -1.46
N VAL A 32 3.25 -0.93 -2.23
CA VAL A 32 2.30 -1.93 -2.68
C VAL A 32 3.00 -2.90 -3.63
N ARG A 33 3.84 -2.37 -4.53
CA ARG A 33 4.58 -3.20 -5.46
C ARG A 33 5.45 -4.21 -4.71
N GLU A 34 6.14 -3.76 -3.71
CA GLU A 34 7.00 -4.64 -2.94
C GLU A 34 6.23 -5.74 -2.24
N ARG A 35 5.09 -5.38 -1.70
CA ARG A 35 4.29 -6.37 -1.00
C ARG A 35 3.69 -7.40 -1.96
N LEU A 36 3.30 -6.95 -3.14
CA LEU A 36 2.79 -7.87 -4.15
C LEU A 36 3.91 -8.78 -4.67
N HIS A 37 5.10 -8.21 -4.80
CA HIS A 37 6.24 -9.00 -5.25
C HIS A 37 6.56 -10.09 -4.25
N ARG A 38 6.47 -9.81 -2.99
CA ARG A 38 6.69 -10.79 -1.95
C ARG A 38 5.69 -11.93 -2.00
N ARG A 39 4.52 -11.65 -2.54
CA ARG A 39 3.50 -12.67 -2.70
C ARG A 39 3.64 -13.40 -4.01
N LEU A 40 4.75 -13.17 -4.72
CA LEU A 40 5.11 -13.89 -5.92
C LEU A 40 4.23 -13.59 -7.14
N PHE A 41 3.61 -12.42 -7.15
CA PHE A 41 2.91 -11.99 -8.35
C PHE A 41 3.93 -11.55 -9.39
N PRO A 42 3.73 -11.86 -10.67
CA PRO A 42 4.67 -11.42 -11.71
C PRO A 42 4.65 -9.90 -11.87
N PRO A 43 5.78 -9.31 -12.28
CA PRO A 43 5.85 -7.85 -12.39
C PRO A 43 4.85 -7.23 -13.33
N ASP A 44 4.55 -7.87 -14.45
CA ASP A 44 3.60 -7.31 -15.41
C ASP A 44 2.19 -7.29 -14.83
N VAL A 45 1.84 -8.28 -14.05
CA VAL A 45 0.53 -8.34 -13.41
C VAL A 45 0.46 -7.27 -12.32
N ILE A 46 1.56 -7.09 -11.60
CA ILE A 46 1.62 -6.05 -10.57
C ILE A 46 1.46 -4.68 -11.21
N ASP A 47 2.15 -4.44 -12.31
CA ASP A 47 2.07 -3.14 -12.96
C ASP A 47 0.66 -2.82 -13.40
N LYS A 48 -0.05 -3.79 -13.94
CA LYS A 48 -1.42 -3.58 -14.36
C LYS A 48 -2.33 -3.26 -13.19
N ALA A 49 -2.13 -3.97 -12.09
CA ALA A 49 -2.94 -3.74 -10.91
C ALA A 49 -2.69 -2.35 -10.36
N LEU A 50 -1.41 -1.93 -10.31
CA LEU A 50 -1.09 -0.62 -9.80
C LEU A 50 -1.66 0.50 -10.69
N ALA A 51 -1.58 0.33 -11.99
CA ALA A 51 -2.11 1.32 -12.90
C ALA A 51 -3.62 1.47 -12.70
N ARG A 52 -4.31 0.37 -12.54
CA ARG A 52 -5.75 0.40 -12.34
C ARG A 52 -6.10 1.09 -11.02
N LEU A 53 -5.35 0.77 -9.97
CA LEU A 53 -5.61 1.38 -8.68
C LEU A 53 -5.36 2.88 -8.70
N GLN A 54 -4.35 3.31 -9.47
CA GLN A 54 -4.08 4.73 -9.61
C GLN A 54 -5.19 5.42 -10.38
N GLU A 55 -5.67 4.81 -11.43
CA GLU A 55 -6.76 5.37 -12.21
C GLU A 55 -8.02 5.51 -11.39
N GLU A 56 -8.25 4.58 -10.51
CA GLU A 56 -9.46 4.59 -9.69
C GLU A 56 -9.32 5.43 -8.44
N GLY A 57 -8.13 5.97 -8.20
CA GLY A 57 -7.93 6.80 -7.02
C GLY A 57 -7.71 6.03 -5.74
N ALA A 58 -7.66 4.71 -5.81
CA ALA A 58 -7.42 3.90 -4.63
C ALA A 58 -5.95 4.00 -4.21
N LEU A 59 -5.08 4.29 -5.15
CA LEU A 59 -3.67 4.44 -4.90
C LEU A 59 -3.25 5.81 -5.38
N ASP A 60 -2.72 6.63 -4.50
CA ASP A 60 -2.37 7.99 -4.84
C ASP A 60 -1.11 8.35 -4.06
N ASP A 61 0.02 8.39 -4.74
CA ASP A 61 1.29 8.64 -4.10
C ASP A 61 1.38 10.02 -3.46
N ARG A 62 0.69 11.00 -4.04
CA ARG A 62 0.67 12.33 -3.46
C ARG A 62 -0.04 12.31 -2.14
N ARG A 63 -1.21 11.66 -2.07
CA ARG A 63 -1.98 11.57 -0.84
C ARG A 63 -1.18 10.81 0.21
N THR A 64 -0.50 9.74 -0.20
CA THR A 64 0.30 8.95 0.71
C THR A 64 1.46 9.76 1.27
N ALA A 65 2.14 10.50 0.41
CA ALA A 65 3.26 11.32 0.84
C ALA A 65 2.79 12.39 1.82
N PHE A 66 1.64 12.97 1.55
CA PHE A 66 1.10 14.00 2.41
C PHE A 66 0.75 13.42 3.77
N ALA A 67 0.18 12.22 3.79
CA ALA A 67 -0.19 11.58 5.04
C ALA A 67 1.05 11.25 5.87
N TYR A 68 2.10 10.78 5.22
CA TYR A 68 3.34 10.50 5.91
C TYR A 68 3.99 11.77 6.42
N ALA A 69 3.93 12.84 5.66
CA ALA A 69 4.49 14.10 6.08
C ALA A 69 3.79 14.59 7.34
N ARG A 70 2.49 14.50 7.38
CA ARG A 70 1.76 14.92 8.57
C ARG A 70 2.12 14.08 9.77
N THR A 71 2.27 12.78 9.58
CA THR A 71 2.63 11.90 10.66
C THR A 71 4.02 12.19 11.16
N ALA A 72 4.94 12.44 10.24
CA ALA A 72 6.31 12.76 10.61
C ALA A 72 6.39 14.05 11.42
N VAL A 73 5.63 15.05 11.02
CA VAL A 73 5.62 16.30 11.74
C VAL A 73 5.09 16.10 13.16
N LYS A 74 4.03 15.31 13.29
CA LYS A 74 3.51 15.03 14.59
C LYS A 74 4.51 14.32 15.46
N LEU A 75 5.17 13.32 14.92
CA LEU A 75 6.16 12.58 15.67
C LEU A 75 7.33 13.45 16.05
N GLN A 76 7.73 14.32 15.14
CA GLN A 76 8.80 15.24 15.41
C GLN A 76 8.43 16.17 16.54
N SER A 77 7.22 16.65 16.51
CA SER A 77 6.75 17.54 17.55
C SER A 77 6.81 16.88 18.90
N ARG A 78 6.40 15.65 18.99
CA ARG A 78 6.45 14.96 20.25
C ARG A 78 7.84 14.65 20.67
N GLY A 79 8.72 14.28 19.78
CA GLY A 79 10.06 13.91 20.12
C GLY A 79 11.05 15.01 20.02
N ARG A 80 10.60 16.24 19.76
CA ARG A 80 11.46 17.32 19.50
C ARG A 80 12.45 17.59 20.59
N PHE A 81 12.02 17.48 21.77
CA PHE A 81 12.88 17.78 22.87
C PHE A 81 14.04 16.80 22.92
N ARG A 82 13.77 15.56 22.68
CA ARG A 82 14.83 14.61 22.68
C ARG A 82 15.82 14.85 21.57
N LEU A 83 15.32 15.17 20.39
CA LEU A 83 16.19 15.44 19.27
C LEU A 83 17.06 16.62 19.52
N ILE A 84 16.52 17.64 20.09
CA ILE A 84 17.28 18.83 20.38
C ILE A 84 18.36 18.54 21.38
N ARG A 85 18.09 17.71 22.31
CA ARG A 85 19.08 17.41 23.28
C ARG A 85 20.18 16.54 22.77
N GLU A 86 19.95 15.85 21.72
CA GLU A 86 20.99 15.09 21.13
C GLU A 86 21.84 15.91 20.27
#